data_789c936d59a6e11456cab0c01593fb8a
#
_entry.id   789c936d59a6e11456cab0c01593fb8a
#
_cell.length_a   1.000
_cell.length_b   1.000
_cell.length_c   1.000
_cell.angle_alpha   90.00
_cell.angle_beta   90.00
_cell.angle_gamma   90.00
#
_symmetry.space_group_name_H-M   'P 1'
#
loop_
_entity.id
_entity.type
_entity.pdbx_description
1 polymer ?
#
loop_
_entity_poly.entity_id
_entity_poly.type
_entity_poly.pdbx_seq_one_letter_code
_entity_poly.pdbx_strand_id
1 'polypeptide(L)' 'MRDGLLDYTGTTALSLRSAGIPGVVALEIHTPATSTSALMDSYALGELRNIIQKALERTNNK' A
#
# COMPACT_ATOMS: atom_id res chain seq x y z
N MET A 1 -13.39 9.69 2.37
CA MET A 1 -12.82 8.42 1.87
C MET A 1 -11.59 8.06 2.66
N ARG A 2 -11.43 6.81 2.98
CA ARG A 2 -10.25 6.36 3.72
C ARG A 2 -9.18 5.88 2.76
N ASP A 3 -7.97 6.32 3.00
CA ASP A 3 -6.83 5.91 2.19
C ASP A 3 -5.98 4.87 2.89
N GLY A 4 -6.53 4.24 3.92
CA GLY A 4 -5.80 3.25 4.69
C GLY A 4 -6.65 2.04 5.03
N LEU A 5 -5.97 0.98 5.41
CA LEU A 5 -6.63 -0.26 5.79
C LEU A 5 -5.78 -1.01 6.80
N LEU A 6 -6.42 -1.93 7.51
CA LEU A 6 -5.71 -2.83 8.41
C LEU A 6 -5.43 -4.14 7.67
N ASP A 7 -4.33 -4.80 8.04
CA ASP A 7 -3.99 -6.08 7.46
C ASP A 7 -4.88 -7.19 8.04
N TYR A 8 -4.63 -8.42 7.63
CA TYR A 8 -5.42 -9.57 8.06
C TYR A 8 -5.40 -9.74 9.57
N THR A 9 -4.27 -9.45 10.21
CA THR A 9 -4.14 -9.63 11.66
C THR A 9 -4.74 -8.47 12.46
N GLY A 10 -5.00 -7.34 11.82
CA GLY A 10 -5.53 -6.16 12.47
C GLY A 10 -4.50 -5.39 13.28
N THR A 11 -3.23 -5.74 13.18
CA THR A 11 -2.17 -5.08 13.95
C THR A 11 -1.32 -4.13 13.13
N THR A 12 -1.41 -4.21 11.81
CA THR A 12 -0.60 -3.40 10.90
C THR A 12 -1.50 -2.60 9.99
N ALA A 13 -1.26 -1.32 9.90
CA ALA A 13 -2.04 -0.44 9.05
C ALA A 13 -1.22 -0.05 7.82
N LEU A 14 -1.88 -0.04 6.68
CA LEU A 14 -1.30 0.48 5.44
C LEU A 14 -2.09 1.69 5.01
N SER A 15 -1.40 2.73 4.56
CA SER A 15 -2.07 3.93 4.07
C SER A 15 -1.29 4.54 2.93
N LEU A 16 -1.99 5.32 2.12
CA LEU A 16 -1.39 6.12 1.05
C LEU A 16 -1.69 7.58 1.34
N ARG A 17 -0.70 8.43 1.19
CA ARG A 17 -0.93 9.87 1.38
C ARG A 17 0.03 10.67 0.51
N SER A 18 -0.27 11.94 0.36
CA SER A 18 0.58 12.83 -0.41
C SER A 18 1.97 12.91 0.20
N ALA A 19 2.98 12.80 -0.65
CA ALA A 19 4.37 12.91 -0.21
C ALA A 19 4.87 14.36 -0.22
N GLY A 20 4.02 15.30 -0.65
CA GLY A 20 4.47 16.68 -0.80
C GLY A 20 5.28 16.91 -2.07
N ILE A 21 5.37 15.91 -2.93
CA ILE A 21 6.07 15.98 -4.21
C ILE A 21 5.04 15.71 -5.30
N PRO A 22 4.93 16.58 -6.32
CA PRO A 22 3.95 16.36 -7.39
C PRO A 22 4.13 15.00 -8.05
N GLY A 23 3.03 14.27 -8.18
CA GLY A 23 3.04 12.96 -8.82
C GLY A 23 3.57 11.82 -7.96
N VAL A 24 3.79 12.05 -6.67
CA VAL A 24 4.36 11.05 -5.77
C VAL A 24 3.47 10.91 -4.55
N VAL A 25 3.20 9.66 -4.16
CA VAL A 25 2.48 9.36 -2.92
C VAL A 25 3.37 8.52 -2.01
N ALA A 26 3.12 8.58 -0.72
CA ALA A 26 3.82 7.77 0.26
C ALA A 26 2.94 6.59 0.64
N LEU A 27 3.47 5.38 0.45
CA LEU A 27 2.85 4.17 0.98
C LEU A 27 3.45 3.94 2.35
N GLU A 28 2.61 3.98 3.37
CA GLU A 28 3.05 3.89 4.76
C GLU A 28 2.58 2.60 5.40
N ILE A 29 3.46 2.00 6.17
CA ILE A 29 3.16 0.78 6.91
C ILE A 29 3.42 1.08 8.38
N HIS A 30 2.38 0.95 9.20
CA HIS A 30 2.44 1.26 10.63
C HIS A 30 2.18 0.00 11.43
N THR A 31 3.12 -0.36 12.28
CA THR A 31 2.95 -1.45 13.23
C THR A 31 2.96 -0.88 14.65
N PRO A 32 2.61 -1.67 15.68
CA PRO A 32 2.71 -1.16 17.04
C PRO A 32 4.12 -0.73 17.43
N ALA A 33 5.14 -1.28 16.80
CA ALA A 33 6.53 -1.00 17.16
C ALA A 33 7.19 0.03 16.27
N THR A 34 6.82 0.09 14.97
CA THR A 34 7.53 0.92 14.01
C THR A 34 6.58 1.47 12.96
N SER A 35 7.10 2.42 12.19
CA SER A 35 6.44 2.83 10.95
C SER A 35 7.50 3.06 9.90
N THR A 36 7.14 2.80 8.65
CA THR A 36 8.04 3.00 7.52
C THR A 36 7.24 3.50 6.34
N SER A 37 7.91 4.02 5.34
CA SER A 37 7.22 4.51 4.17
C SER A 37 8.06 4.29 2.92
N ALA A 38 7.38 4.21 1.78
CA ALA A 38 7.99 4.11 0.47
C ALA A 38 7.38 5.17 -0.43
N LEU A 39 8.22 5.87 -1.16
CA LEU A 39 7.75 6.89 -2.11
C LEU A 39 7.48 6.22 -3.45
N MET A 40 6.27 6.46 -3.97
CA MET A 40 5.77 5.77 -5.16
C MET A 40 5.30 6.78 -6.18
N ASP A 41 5.89 6.77 -7.36
CA ASP A 41 5.38 7.55 -8.48
C ASP A 41 4.34 6.72 -9.25
N SER A 42 3.85 7.26 -10.35
CA SER A 42 2.81 6.56 -11.11
C SER A 42 3.28 5.23 -11.68
N TYR A 43 4.56 5.14 -12.06
CA TYR A 43 5.11 3.88 -12.55
C TYR A 43 5.11 2.82 -11.44
N ALA A 44 5.63 3.20 -10.28
CA ALA A 44 5.71 2.27 -9.14
C ALA A 44 4.31 1.83 -8.69
N LEU A 45 3.36 2.77 -8.67
CA LEU A 45 1.98 2.43 -8.31
C LEU A 45 1.36 1.48 -9.33
N GLY A 46 1.65 1.67 -10.62
CA GLY A 46 1.17 0.77 -11.66
C GLY A 46 1.74 -0.64 -11.50
N GLU A 47 3.01 -0.73 -11.15
CA GLU A 47 3.63 -2.03 -10.89
C GLU A 47 3.03 -2.69 -9.65
N LEU A 48 2.80 -1.91 -8.61
CA LEU A 48 2.16 -2.43 -7.40
C LEU A 48 0.77 -2.95 -7.72
N ARG A 49 0.00 -2.22 -8.53
CA ARG A 49 -1.33 -2.68 -8.95
C ARG A 49 -1.23 -4.04 -9.65
N ASN A 50 -0.25 -4.23 -10.51
CA ASN A 50 -0.08 -5.49 -11.23
C ASN A 50 0.25 -6.64 -10.27
N ILE A 51 1.10 -6.38 -9.28
CA ILE A 51 1.45 -7.38 -8.28
C ILE A 51 0.21 -7.76 -7.46
N ILE A 52 -0.56 -6.76 -7.06
CA ILE A 52 -1.79 -7.00 -6.30
C ILE A 52 -2.79 -7.79 -7.13
N GLN A 53 -2.92 -7.46 -8.41
CA GLN A 53 -3.84 -8.18 -9.30
C GLN A 53 -3.49 -9.66 -9.36
N LYS A 54 -2.21 -9.97 -9.50
CA LYS A 54 -1.76 -11.37 -9.53
C LYS A 54 -2.02 -12.07 -8.21
N ALA A 55 -1.81 -11.37 -7.10
CA ALA A 55 -2.07 -11.93 -5.78
C ALA A 55 -3.55 -12.24 -5.60
N LEU A 56 -4.42 -11.33 -6.05
CA LEU A 56 -5.86 -11.55 -5.99
C LEU A 56 -6.27 -12.77 -6.79
N GLU A 57 -5.71 -12.93 -7.98
CA GLU A 57 -6.02 -14.08 -8.84
C GLU A 57 -5.65 -15.37 -8.13
N ARG A 58 -4.48 -15.40 -7.48
CA ARG A 58 -4.05 -16.59 -6.74
C ARG A 58 -4.94 -16.89 -5.55
N THR A 59 -5.37 -15.85 -4.83
CA THR A 59 -6.22 -16.03 -3.66
C THR A 59 -7.62 -16.51 -4.04
N ASN A 60 -8.11 -16.09 -5.20
CA ASN A 60 -9.45 -16.44 -5.64
C ASN A 60 -9.50 -17.74 -6.41
N ASN A 61 -8.36 -18.30 -6.72
CA ASN A 61 -8.25 -19.46 -7.64
C ASN A 61 -7.99 -20.73 -6.85
N LYS A 62 -8.78 -20.96 -5.88
CA LYS A 62 -8.63 -22.14 -5.01
C LYS A 62 -9.37 -23.33 -5.50
#